data_4b20550feb996a1fa9451a9f8209c4f5
#
_entry.id   4b20550feb996a1fa9451a9f8209c4f5
#
_cell.length_a   1.000
_cell.length_b   1.000
_cell.length_c   1.000
_cell.angle_alpha   90.00
_cell.angle_beta   90.00
_cell.angle_gamma   90.00
#
_symmetry.space_group_name_H-M   'P 1'
#
loop_
_entity.id
_entity.type
_entity.pdbx_description
1 polymer ?
#
loop_
_entity_poly.entity_id
_entity_poly.type
_entity_poly.pdbx_seq_one_letter_code
_entity_poly.pdbx_strand_id
1 'polypeptide(L)'
;MKKSLVLMLTILLAASLFAGCGQGGGTTSDAILYYACGSEPYLTLDPSVENSNGVCVLQNVYETLTRYNDQTGEVEPCLATSWTHSDDGTVWDFTLREDVTFHDGTKMNANAVKKSIERTIGLGKGAAYIWANVETIEVVSDYVVRFTCSASTSVDLITSAAYAAYIMSESACDQESDWFNNEEGNDGGSGPYTVKSLVTGDQVILSAYDGYWQEWKESSYKTVVIKKHVESSTRRQLLE
;
A
#
# COMPACT_ATOMS: atom_id res chain seq x y z
N MET A 1 22.49 -55.54 42.80
CA MET A 1 22.33 -54.08 42.80
C MET A 1 23.04 -53.34 41.65
N LYS A 2 24.21 -53.78 41.16
CA LYS A 2 24.90 -53.04 40.04
C LYS A 2 24.28 -53.18 38.67
N LYS A 3 23.58 -54.28 38.36
CA LYS A 3 22.94 -54.49 37.04
C LYS A 3 21.64 -53.71 36.84
N SER A 4 20.87 -53.44 37.89
CA SER A 4 19.64 -52.65 37.85
C SER A 4 19.91 -51.15 37.73
N LEU A 5 21.05 -50.67 38.22
CA LEU A 5 21.43 -49.27 38.10
C LEU A 5 21.85 -48.86 36.68
N VAL A 6 22.52 -49.80 35.95
CA VAL A 6 22.93 -49.60 34.58
C VAL A 6 21.72 -49.58 33.66
N LEU A 7 20.69 -50.41 33.90
CA LEU A 7 19.47 -50.45 33.10
C LEU A 7 18.61 -49.19 33.30
N MET A 8 18.57 -48.62 34.53
CA MET A 8 17.88 -47.34 34.77
C MET A 8 18.59 -46.15 34.10
N LEU A 9 19.91 -46.16 34.05
CA LEU A 9 20.67 -45.07 33.45
C LEU A 9 20.54 -45.08 31.91
N THR A 10 20.42 -46.25 31.28
CA THR A 10 20.21 -46.39 29.84
C THR A 10 18.78 -46.01 29.41
N ILE A 11 17.78 -46.21 30.25
CA ILE A 11 16.41 -45.79 29.98
C ILE A 11 16.29 -44.27 30.13
N LEU A 12 17.01 -43.63 31.05
CA LEU A 12 17.04 -42.16 31.18
C LEU A 12 17.74 -41.49 30.01
N LEU A 13 18.76 -42.09 29.40
CA LEU A 13 19.45 -41.55 28.21
C LEU A 13 18.61 -41.72 26.92
N ALA A 14 17.77 -42.76 26.82
CA ALA A 14 16.88 -42.97 25.68
C ALA A 14 15.67 -42.04 25.71
N ALA A 15 15.22 -41.58 26.89
CA ALA A 15 14.11 -40.62 27.01
C ALA A 15 14.51 -39.18 26.64
N SER A 16 15.81 -38.85 26.69
CA SER A 16 16.28 -37.50 26.32
C SER A 16 16.46 -37.29 24.81
N LEU A 17 16.35 -38.34 23.97
CA LEU A 17 16.46 -38.25 22.50
C LEU A 17 15.11 -38.05 21.80
N PHE A 18 13.98 -38.11 22.51
CA PHE A 18 12.65 -37.86 21.95
C PHE A 18 12.05 -36.49 22.32
N ALA A 19 12.77 -35.65 23.05
CA ALA A 19 12.33 -34.28 23.40
C ALA A 19 12.84 -33.22 22.43
N GLY A 20 13.26 -33.60 21.23
CA GLY A 20 13.89 -32.73 20.23
C GLY A 20 13.05 -32.45 18.98
N CYS A 21 11.74 -32.68 19.00
CA CYS A 21 10.80 -32.17 17.98
C CYS A 21 9.80 -31.26 18.71
N GLY A 22 10.31 -30.18 19.27
CA GLY A 22 9.51 -29.01 19.57
C GLY A 22 9.11 -28.41 18.23
N GLN A 23 7.84 -28.53 17.88
CA GLN A 23 7.21 -27.67 16.90
C GLN A 23 7.63 -26.24 17.19
N GLY A 24 8.54 -25.71 16.41
CA GLY A 24 8.74 -24.29 16.28
C GLY A 24 7.48 -23.72 15.67
N GLY A 25 6.49 -23.44 16.50
CA GLY A 25 5.46 -22.47 16.19
C GLY A 25 6.16 -21.13 16.10
N GLY A 26 6.85 -20.86 14.99
CA GLY A 26 7.28 -19.53 14.64
C GLY A 26 6.01 -18.71 14.51
N THR A 27 5.80 -17.78 15.43
CA THR A 27 4.85 -16.70 15.22
C THR A 27 5.29 -15.98 13.96
N THR A 28 4.46 -16.00 12.93
CA THR A 28 4.70 -15.39 11.61
C THR A 28 4.88 -13.87 11.67
N SER A 29 4.84 -13.28 12.87
CA SER A 29 4.93 -11.84 13.10
C SER A 29 6.27 -11.19 12.72
N ASP A 30 7.37 -11.97 12.60
CA ASP A 30 8.71 -11.43 12.30
C ASP A 30 9.20 -11.76 10.87
N ALA A 31 8.37 -12.38 10.04
CA ALA A 31 8.75 -12.75 8.68
C ALA A 31 8.92 -11.48 7.81
N ILE A 32 10.04 -11.40 7.10
CA ILE A 32 10.36 -10.31 6.18
C ILE A 32 10.21 -10.82 4.75
N LEU A 33 9.48 -10.07 3.93
CA LEU A 33 9.43 -10.30 2.49
C LEU A 33 10.54 -9.50 1.81
N TYR A 34 11.40 -10.18 1.06
CA TYR A 34 12.39 -9.53 0.20
C TYR A 34 11.94 -9.56 -1.25
N TYR A 35 11.85 -8.39 -1.87
CA TYR A 35 11.55 -8.21 -3.28
C TYR A 35 12.75 -7.62 -4.01
N ALA A 36 13.41 -8.43 -4.85
CA ALA A 36 14.59 -8.02 -5.60
C ALA A 36 14.19 -7.49 -6.99
N CYS A 37 14.33 -6.19 -7.24
CA CYS A 37 14.07 -5.57 -8.54
C CYS A 37 15.36 -5.38 -9.36
N GLY A 38 15.23 -5.39 -10.70
CA GLY A 38 16.38 -5.25 -11.61
C GLY A 38 16.76 -3.81 -11.92
N SER A 39 15.95 -2.85 -11.52
CA SER A 39 16.13 -1.41 -11.68
C SER A 39 16.00 -0.71 -10.35
N GLU A 40 16.09 0.60 -10.33
CA GLU A 40 15.77 1.40 -9.15
C GLU A 40 14.34 1.15 -8.71
N PRO A 41 14.07 0.97 -7.40
CA PRO A 41 12.73 0.65 -6.89
C PRO A 41 11.73 1.80 -7.12
N TYR A 42 12.21 3.02 -7.30
CA TYR A 42 11.40 4.21 -7.58
C TYR A 42 12.25 5.30 -8.25
N LEU A 43 11.60 6.22 -8.94
CA LEU A 43 12.17 7.50 -9.39
C LEU A 43 11.78 8.62 -8.43
N THR A 44 10.56 8.58 -7.95
CA THR A 44 10.03 9.39 -6.85
C THR A 44 9.00 8.56 -6.09
N LEU A 45 8.73 8.90 -4.82
CA LEU A 45 7.62 8.34 -4.04
C LEU A 45 6.47 9.35 -3.87
N ASP A 46 6.50 10.47 -4.62
CA ASP A 46 5.35 11.38 -4.67
C ASP A 46 4.19 10.72 -5.44
N PRO A 47 3.07 10.39 -4.77
CA PRO A 47 1.95 9.66 -5.38
C PRO A 47 1.22 10.44 -6.47
N SER A 48 1.41 11.77 -6.54
CA SER A 48 0.85 12.62 -7.60
C SER A 48 1.72 12.66 -8.85
N VAL A 49 2.94 12.14 -8.81
CA VAL A 49 3.94 12.26 -9.88
C VAL A 49 4.42 10.90 -10.38
N GLU A 50 4.61 9.93 -9.47
CA GLU A 50 5.14 8.61 -9.83
C GLU A 50 4.13 7.81 -10.67
N ASN A 51 4.60 7.26 -11.79
CA ASN A 51 3.81 6.43 -12.68
C ASN A 51 4.63 5.31 -13.35
N SER A 52 5.73 4.91 -12.71
CA SER A 52 6.67 3.92 -13.25
C SER A 52 7.10 2.89 -12.20
N ASN A 53 8.36 2.82 -11.86
CA ASN A 53 8.93 1.82 -10.96
C ASN A 53 8.38 1.91 -9.53
N GLY A 54 8.13 3.12 -9.01
CA GLY A 54 7.63 3.36 -7.66
C GLY A 54 6.19 2.91 -7.43
N VAL A 55 5.43 2.60 -8.48
CA VAL A 55 4.06 2.10 -8.35
C VAL A 55 4.00 0.85 -7.48
N CYS A 56 4.99 -0.05 -7.54
CA CYS A 56 5.04 -1.24 -6.69
C CYS A 56 5.20 -0.91 -5.19
N VAL A 57 5.76 0.24 -4.85
CA VAL A 57 5.82 0.77 -3.48
C VAL A 57 4.49 1.46 -3.15
N LEU A 58 4.07 2.41 -3.99
CA LEU A 58 2.93 3.30 -3.73
C LEU A 58 1.61 2.54 -3.56
N GLN A 59 1.36 1.49 -4.33
CA GLN A 59 0.14 0.68 -4.21
C GLN A 59 0.00 -0.08 -2.88
N ASN A 60 1.07 -0.15 -2.08
CA ASN A 60 1.05 -0.73 -0.74
C ASN A 60 0.97 0.33 0.36
N VAL A 61 1.27 1.59 0.04
CA VAL A 61 1.29 2.72 0.97
C VAL A 61 0.03 3.57 0.84
N TYR A 62 -0.48 3.72 -0.36
CA TYR A 62 -1.66 4.53 -0.69
C TYR A 62 -2.79 3.68 -1.22
N GLU A 63 -4.00 4.18 -1.08
CA GLU A 63 -5.21 3.59 -1.67
C GLU A 63 -5.92 4.61 -2.56
N THR A 64 -6.83 4.09 -3.37
CA THR A 64 -7.64 4.80 -4.35
C THR A 64 -9.11 4.75 -3.96
N LEU A 65 -9.99 5.55 -4.56
CA LEU A 65 -11.43 5.50 -4.23
C LEU A 65 -12.04 4.16 -4.59
N THR A 66 -11.66 3.61 -5.73
CA THR A 66 -12.14 2.34 -6.26
C THR A 66 -10.96 1.44 -6.58
N ARG A 67 -11.21 0.17 -6.85
CA ARG A 67 -10.19 -0.80 -7.28
C ARG A 67 -10.67 -1.56 -8.51
N TYR A 68 -9.83 -1.70 -9.53
CA TYR A 68 -10.14 -2.54 -10.67
C TYR A 68 -9.78 -4.00 -10.37
N ASN A 69 -10.75 -4.90 -10.55
CA ASN A 69 -10.54 -6.33 -10.44
C ASN A 69 -10.23 -6.90 -11.82
N ASP A 70 -8.99 -7.31 -12.05
CA ASP A 70 -8.50 -7.84 -13.33
C ASP A 70 -9.06 -9.22 -13.69
N GLN A 71 -9.60 -9.95 -12.72
CA GLN A 71 -10.20 -11.28 -12.93
C GLN A 71 -11.65 -11.18 -13.38
N THR A 72 -12.41 -10.23 -12.84
CA THR A 72 -13.83 -10.03 -13.18
C THR A 72 -14.03 -8.95 -14.23
N GLY A 73 -13.08 -8.03 -14.40
CA GLY A 73 -13.20 -6.83 -15.25
C GLY A 73 -14.08 -5.75 -14.65
N GLU A 74 -14.40 -5.83 -13.36
CA GLU A 74 -15.28 -4.91 -12.66
C GLU A 74 -14.51 -3.92 -11.79
N VAL A 75 -15.11 -2.75 -11.55
CA VAL A 75 -14.64 -1.77 -10.59
C VAL A 75 -15.29 -2.06 -9.23
N GLU A 76 -14.49 -2.21 -8.19
CA GLU A 76 -14.90 -2.57 -6.84
C GLU A 76 -14.68 -1.40 -5.86
N PRO A 77 -15.46 -1.35 -4.76
CA PRO A 77 -15.23 -0.41 -3.67
C PRO A 77 -13.83 -0.54 -3.04
N CYS A 78 -13.23 0.62 -2.65
CA CYS A 78 -12.02 0.69 -1.84
C CYS A 78 -12.20 1.79 -0.77
N LEU A 79 -11.65 3.01 -0.94
CA LEU A 79 -11.92 4.13 -0.03
C LEU A 79 -13.33 4.69 -0.20
N ALA A 80 -13.95 4.54 -1.39
CA ALA A 80 -15.37 4.73 -1.58
C ALA A 80 -16.12 3.42 -1.34
N THR A 81 -17.27 3.49 -0.66
CA THR A 81 -18.17 2.34 -0.42
C THR A 81 -19.16 2.15 -1.54
N SER A 82 -19.51 3.23 -2.24
CA SER A 82 -20.43 3.24 -3.38
C SER A 82 -20.28 4.53 -4.18
N TRP A 83 -20.84 4.53 -5.38
CA TRP A 83 -20.92 5.72 -6.25
C TRP A 83 -22.17 5.70 -7.11
N THR A 84 -22.57 6.88 -7.55
CA THR A 84 -23.67 7.08 -8.51
C THR A 84 -23.22 8.07 -9.56
N HIS A 85 -23.84 8.04 -10.72
CA HIS A 85 -23.56 8.99 -11.78
C HIS A 85 -24.87 9.48 -12.45
N SER A 86 -24.81 10.64 -13.11
CA SER A 86 -25.87 11.13 -13.98
C SER A 86 -26.03 10.28 -15.24
N ASP A 87 -27.22 10.31 -15.87
CA ASP A 87 -27.51 9.51 -17.06
C ASP A 87 -26.55 9.81 -18.23
N ASP A 88 -26.03 11.04 -18.32
CA ASP A 88 -25.06 11.46 -19.32
C ASP A 88 -23.60 11.15 -18.94
N GLY A 89 -23.35 10.63 -17.73
CA GLY A 89 -22.03 10.26 -17.25
C GLY A 89 -21.09 11.44 -16.99
N THR A 90 -21.64 12.65 -16.79
CA THR A 90 -20.84 13.87 -16.54
C THR A 90 -20.71 14.23 -15.07
N VAL A 91 -21.60 13.75 -14.20
CA VAL A 91 -21.56 14.01 -12.75
C VAL A 91 -21.49 12.69 -12.00
N TRP A 92 -20.53 12.60 -11.07
CA TRP A 92 -20.28 11.40 -10.26
C TRP A 92 -20.20 11.76 -8.79
N ASP A 93 -20.97 11.06 -7.94
CA ASP A 93 -20.94 11.18 -6.49
C ASP A 93 -20.36 9.90 -5.89
N PHE A 94 -19.29 10.04 -5.09
CA PHE A 94 -18.68 8.93 -4.35
C PHE A 94 -18.98 9.08 -2.87
N THR A 95 -19.54 8.03 -2.26
CA THR A 95 -19.71 7.92 -0.81
C THR A 95 -18.50 7.23 -0.22
N LEU A 96 -17.85 7.88 0.74
CA LEU A 96 -16.58 7.45 1.33
C LEU A 96 -16.79 6.57 2.56
N ARG A 97 -15.76 5.81 2.91
CA ARG A 97 -15.64 5.12 4.20
C ARG A 97 -15.42 6.13 5.33
N GLU A 98 -15.90 5.78 6.54
CA GLU A 98 -15.73 6.61 7.74
C GLU A 98 -14.71 6.04 8.72
N ASP A 99 -14.22 4.82 8.47
CA ASP A 99 -13.33 4.04 9.35
C ASP A 99 -11.85 4.12 8.96
N VAL A 100 -11.50 4.88 7.92
CA VAL A 100 -10.13 5.02 7.45
C VAL A 100 -9.38 6.12 8.19
N THR A 101 -8.15 5.79 8.60
CA THR A 101 -7.19 6.74 9.20
C THR A 101 -5.91 6.71 8.39
N PHE A 102 -5.40 7.88 8.01
CA PHE A 102 -4.10 8.00 7.34
C PHE A 102 -2.94 7.67 8.29
N HIS A 103 -1.75 7.44 7.75
CA HIS A 103 -0.55 7.11 8.51
C HIS A 103 -0.11 8.21 9.46
N ASP A 104 -0.48 9.47 9.20
CA ASP A 104 -0.27 10.60 10.10
C ASP A 104 -1.30 10.71 11.24
N GLY A 105 -2.24 9.76 11.33
CA GLY A 105 -3.28 9.69 12.34
C GLY A 105 -4.53 10.53 12.06
N THR A 106 -4.58 11.28 10.97
CA THR A 106 -5.77 12.04 10.57
C THR A 106 -6.83 11.18 9.92
N LYS A 107 -8.10 11.58 10.03
CA LYS A 107 -9.22 10.84 9.42
C LYS A 107 -9.35 11.18 7.93
N MET A 108 -9.60 10.15 7.13
CA MET A 108 -9.95 10.33 5.71
C MET A 108 -11.33 10.96 5.60
N ASN A 109 -11.47 11.94 4.70
CA ASN A 109 -12.70 12.65 4.41
C ASN A 109 -12.71 13.18 2.96
N ALA A 110 -13.81 13.81 2.54
CA ALA A 110 -13.96 14.35 1.19
C ALA A 110 -12.98 15.48 0.86
N ASN A 111 -12.51 16.26 1.85
CA ASN A 111 -11.50 17.29 1.63
C ASN A 111 -10.15 16.67 1.26
N ALA A 112 -9.74 15.60 1.94
CA ALA A 112 -8.52 14.88 1.60
C ALA A 112 -8.56 14.32 0.16
N VAL A 113 -9.71 13.76 -0.25
CA VAL A 113 -9.92 13.30 -1.64
C VAL A 113 -9.77 14.45 -2.63
N LYS A 114 -10.51 15.52 -2.42
CA LYS A 114 -10.45 16.73 -3.27
C LYS A 114 -9.02 17.25 -3.39
N LYS A 115 -8.35 17.48 -2.27
CA LYS A 115 -6.98 18.01 -2.21
C LYS A 115 -5.97 17.11 -2.93
N SER A 116 -6.07 15.79 -2.76
CA SER A 116 -5.18 14.81 -3.41
C SER A 116 -5.27 14.89 -4.93
N ILE A 117 -6.49 14.88 -5.46
CA ILE A 117 -6.70 14.90 -6.91
C ILE A 117 -6.38 16.29 -7.49
N GLU A 118 -6.79 17.38 -6.83
CA GLU A 118 -6.45 18.74 -7.26
C GLU A 118 -4.94 18.98 -7.26
N ARG A 119 -4.19 18.45 -6.27
CA ARG A 119 -2.73 18.48 -6.26
C ARG A 119 -2.15 17.78 -7.50
N THR A 120 -2.64 16.60 -7.80
CA THR A 120 -2.19 15.83 -8.98
C THR A 120 -2.46 16.58 -10.29
N ILE A 121 -3.66 17.14 -10.45
CA ILE A 121 -4.03 17.97 -11.60
C ILE A 121 -3.15 19.22 -11.68
N GLY A 122 -2.96 19.91 -10.55
CA GLY A 122 -2.19 21.15 -10.46
C GLY A 122 -0.69 20.97 -10.78
N LEU A 123 -0.11 19.86 -10.37
CA LEU A 123 1.28 19.52 -10.72
C LEU A 123 1.43 19.19 -12.22
N GLY A 124 0.42 18.61 -12.85
CA GLY A 124 0.41 18.29 -14.27
C GLY A 124 1.53 17.35 -14.73
N LYS A 125 2.05 16.52 -13.80
CA LYS A 125 3.18 15.61 -14.02
C LYS A 125 2.68 14.15 -14.06
N GLY A 126 3.58 13.24 -14.44
CA GLY A 126 3.29 11.80 -14.44
C GLY A 126 2.06 11.49 -15.29
N ALA A 127 1.09 10.84 -14.68
CA ALA A 127 -0.17 10.44 -15.33
C ALA A 127 -1.35 11.41 -15.05
N ALA A 128 -1.11 12.65 -14.66
CA ALA A 128 -2.16 13.65 -14.35
C ALA A 128 -3.17 13.85 -15.50
N TYR A 129 -2.79 13.53 -16.74
CA TYR A 129 -3.66 13.61 -17.93
C TYR A 129 -4.92 12.74 -17.83
N ILE A 130 -4.96 11.73 -16.95
CA ILE A 130 -6.17 10.89 -16.78
C ILE A 130 -7.35 11.70 -16.26
N TRP A 131 -7.10 12.85 -15.61
CA TRP A 131 -8.08 13.77 -15.06
C TRP A 131 -8.52 14.87 -16.03
N ALA A 132 -8.10 14.82 -17.31
CA ALA A 132 -8.29 15.92 -18.28
C ALA A 132 -9.75 16.33 -18.49
N ASN A 133 -10.70 15.42 -18.29
CA ASN A 133 -12.13 15.72 -18.43
C ASN A 133 -12.78 16.22 -17.12
N VAL A 134 -12.10 16.18 -15.99
CA VAL A 134 -12.64 16.66 -14.71
C VAL A 134 -12.52 18.17 -14.65
N GLU A 135 -13.65 18.85 -14.52
CA GLU A 135 -13.72 20.32 -14.42
C GLU A 135 -13.75 20.79 -12.98
N THR A 136 -14.55 20.11 -12.13
CA THR A 136 -14.65 20.47 -10.72
C THR A 136 -14.70 19.25 -9.82
N ILE A 137 -14.17 19.42 -8.59
CA ILE A 137 -14.25 18.46 -7.49
C ILE A 137 -14.86 19.20 -6.30
N GLU A 138 -16.03 18.76 -5.85
CA GLU A 138 -16.80 19.42 -4.79
C GLU A 138 -16.96 18.51 -3.57
N VAL A 139 -16.79 19.08 -2.39
CA VAL A 139 -17.14 18.43 -1.13
C VAL A 139 -18.63 18.65 -0.86
N VAL A 140 -19.43 17.61 -1.09
CA VAL A 140 -20.89 17.65 -0.86
C VAL A 140 -21.20 17.50 0.63
N SER A 141 -20.45 16.64 1.31
CA SER A 141 -20.44 16.46 2.78
C SER A 141 -19.09 15.91 3.20
N ASP A 142 -18.86 15.70 4.51
CA ASP A 142 -17.60 15.15 5.01
C ASP A 142 -17.22 13.83 4.36
N TYR A 143 -18.21 13.04 3.91
CA TYR A 143 -18.00 11.71 3.31
C TYR A 143 -18.65 11.54 1.93
N VAL A 144 -18.93 12.64 1.24
CA VAL A 144 -19.41 12.61 -0.15
C VAL A 144 -18.63 13.61 -0.99
N VAL A 145 -17.96 13.13 -2.04
CA VAL A 145 -17.25 13.95 -3.01
C VAL A 145 -17.89 13.82 -4.38
N ARG A 146 -18.06 14.96 -5.07
CA ARG A 146 -18.61 15.06 -6.42
C ARG A 146 -17.55 15.44 -7.43
N PHE A 147 -17.51 14.72 -8.54
CA PHE A 147 -16.75 15.07 -9.73
C PHE A 147 -17.71 15.52 -10.84
N THR A 148 -17.43 16.67 -11.44
CA THR A 148 -18.13 17.13 -12.64
C THR A 148 -17.15 17.13 -13.81
N CYS A 149 -17.55 16.55 -14.92
CA CYS A 149 -16.74 16.35 -16.12
C CYS A 149 -17.29 17.14 -17.30
N SER A 150 -16.42 17.62 -18.19
CA SER A 150 -16.76 18.30 -19.45
C SER A 150 -17.40 17.39 -20.48
N ALA A 151 -17.25 16.07 -20.33
CA ALA A 151 -17.81 15.04 -21.21
C ALA A 151 -18.06 13.76 -20.42
N SER A 152 -18.88 12.86 -20.97
CA SER A 152 -19.11 11.52 -20.42
C SER A 152 -17.78 10.82 -20.13
N THR A 153 -17.55 10.44 -18.89
CA THR A 153 -16.26 9.94 -18.40
C THR A 153 -16.49 8.86 -17.35
N SER A 154 -15.81 7.72 -17.46
CA SER A 154 -15.85 6.65 -16.44
C SER A 154 -14.94 7.02 -15.26
N VAL A 155 -15.42 7.90 -14.37
CA VAL A 155 -14.64 8.38 -13.23
C VAL A 155 -14.35 7.25 -12.25
N ASP A 156 -15.24 6.28 -12.12
CA ASP A 156 -15.05 5.06 -11.31
C ASP A 156 -13.81 4.27 -11.75
N LEU A 157 -13.59 4.14 -13.07
CA LEU A 157 -12.40 3.47 -13.60
C LEU A 157 -11.14 4.34 -13.40
N ILE A 158 -11.23 5.67 -13.61
CA ILE A 158 -10.09 6.58 -13.39
C ILE A 158 -9.65 6.55 -11.93
N THR A 159 -10.61 6.55 -11.00
CA THR A 159 -10.32 6.51 -9.56
C THR A 159 -9.77 5.16 -9.08
N SER A 160 -9.66 4.15 -9.93
CA SER A 160 -9.02 2.86 -9.62
C SER A 160 -7.55 2.78 -10.06
N ALA A 161 -7.04 3.81 -10.76
CA ALA A 161 -5.71 3.77 -11.32
C ALA A 161 -4.63 3.74 -10.24
N ALA A 162 -3.71 2.79 -10.32
CA ALA A 162 -2.57 2.65 -9.41
C ALA A 162 -1.46 3.70 -9.67
N TYR A 163 -1.82 4.87 -10.18
CA TYR A 163 -1.01 6.06 -10.40
C TYR A 163 -1.92 7.27 -10.59
N ALA A 164 -1.48 8.43 -10.14
CA ALA A 164 -2.21 9.71 -10.25
C ALA A 164 -3.63 9.74 -9.62
N ALA A 165 -4.11 8.65 -8.98
CA ALA A 165 -5.43 8.57 -8.34
C ALA A 165 -5.35 8.19 -6.86
N TYR A 166 -4.15 8.18 -6.27
CA TYR A 166 -3.96 7.93 -4.85
C TYR A 166 -4.51 9.06 -3.97
N ILE A 167 -5.10 8.66 -2.85
CA ILE A 167 -5.60 9.59 -1.83
C ILE A 167 -4.57 9.63 -0.69
N MET A 168 -4.27 10.85 -0.24
CA MET A 168 -3.35 11.11 0.85
C MET A 168 -3.95 12.10 1.85
N SER A 169 -3.35 12.20 3.02
CA SER A 169 -3.76 13.17 4.04
C SER A 169 -3.61 14.60 3.55
N GLU A 170 -4.43 15.50 4.08
CA GLU A 170 -4.40 16.91 3.70
C GLU A 170 -3.04 17.55 3.97
N SER A 171 -2.37 17.15 5.05
CA SER A 171 -1.02 17.60 5.40
C SER A 171 0.04 17.17 4.39
N ALA A 172 -0.06 15.95 3.86
CA ALA A 172 0.82 15.44 2.81
C ALA A 172 0.57 16.15 1.47
N CYS A 173 -0.67 16.52 1.17
CA CYS A 173 -0.99 17.30 -0.03
C CYS A 173 -0.29 18.67 -0.07
N ASP A 174 0.02 19.26 1.08
CA ASP A 174 0.69 20.56 1.19
C ASP A 174 2.22 20.46 1.03
N GLN A 175 2.78 19.26 0.88
CA GLN A 175 4.21 19.03 0.79
C GLN A 175 4.72 19.09 -0.66
N GLU A 176 5.98 19.51 -0.79
CA GLU A 176 6.72 19.43 -2.06
C GLU A 176 7.11 17.97 -2.39
N SER A 177 7.35 17.67 -3.66
CA SER A 177 7.69 16.29 -4.10
C SER A 177 8.88 15.68 -3.39
N ASP A 178 9.87 16.48 -2.99
CA ASP A 178 11.07 16.00 -2.29
C ASP A 178 10.77 15.50 -0.88
N TRP A 179 9.68 15.97 -0.25
CA TRP A 179 9.27 15.50 1.06
C TRP A 179 8.99 13.98 1.07
N PHE A 180 8.42 13.44 -0.01
CA PHE A 180 8.12 12.01 -0.15
C PHE A 180 9.38 11.15 -0.40
N ASN A 181 10.51 11.76 -0.71
CA ASN A 181 11.77 11.09 -1.01
C ASN A 181 12.79 11.18 0.15
N ASN A 182 12.33 11.51 1.35
CA ASN A 182 13.16 11.61 2.53
C ASN A 182 13.52 10.22 3.08
N GLU A 183 14.79 10.01 3.45
CA GLU A 183 15.33 8.75 3.98
C GLU A 183 14.64 8.28 5.26
N GLU A 184 14.02 9.18 6.03
CA GLU A 184 13.21 8.87 7.20
C GLU A 184 11.86 8.22 6.86
N GLY A 185 11.45 8.28 5.58
CA GLY A 185 10.24 7.68 5.09
C GLY A 185 8.99 8.51 5.42
N ASN A 186 8.78 9.59 4.66
CA ASN A 186 7.56 10.39 4.78
C ASN A 186 6.49 9.86 3.84
N ASP A 187 5.30 9.66 4.36
CA ASP A 187 4.11 9.37 3.56
C ASP A 187 2.85 9.89 4.26
N GLY A 188 1.78 10.00 3.53
CA GLY A 188 0.45 10.39 4.04
C GLY A 188 -0.62 9.42 3.55
N GLY A 189 -0.26 8.15 3.34
CA GLY A 189 -1.13 7.13 2.82
C GLY A 189 -2.13 6.58 3.82
N SER A 190 -2.99 5.68 3.35
CA SER A 190 -3.98 4.92 4.13
C SER A 190 -3.79 3.42 3.97
N GLY A 191 -2.83 3.01 3.17
CA GLY A 191 -2.61 1.61 2.81
C GLY A 191 -2.09 0.73 3.95
N PRO A 192 -1.93 -0.57 3.69
CA PRO A 192 -1.50 -1.53 4.71
C PRO A 192 -0.08 -1.32 5.21
N TYR A 193 0.77 -0.60 4.48
CA TYR A 193 2.16 -0.35 4.87
C TYR A 193 2.51 1.13 4.86
N THR A 194 3.37 1.52 5.79
CA THR A 194 4.06 2.82 5.81
C THR A 194 5.45 2.69 5.20
N VAL A 195 6.01 3.78 4.67
CA VAL A 195 7.42 3.87 4.31
C VAL A 195 8.23 4.02 5.60
N LYS A 196 8.95 2.97 6.01
CA LYS A 196 9.77 2.98 7.22
C LYS A 196 11.10 3.70 7.01
N SER A 197 11.74 3.45 5.88
CA SER A 197 12.98 4.10 5.47
C SER A 197 13.26 3.82 4.00
N LEU A 198 14.11 4.63 3.40
CA LEU A 198 14.57 4.43 2.04
C LEU A 198 16.04 4.80 1.90
N VAL A 199 16.71 4.19 0.92
CA VAL A 199 18.04 4.58 0.43
C VAL A 199 17.88 4.87 -1.05
N THR A 200 18.09 6.13 -1.42
CA THR A 200 17.89 6.61 -2.79
C THR A 200 18.60 5.73 -3.81
N GLY A 201 17.85 5.26 -4.81
CA GLY A 201 18.36 4.42 -5.89
C GLY A 201 18.70 2.97 -5.51
N ASP A 202 18.56 2.56 -4.24
CA ASP A 202 18.92 1.21 -3.78
C ASP A 202 17.75 0.44 -3.17
N GLN A 203 17.09 0.96 -2.13
CA GLN A 203 16.05 0.20 -1.43
C GLN A 203 14.95 1.06 -0.81
N VAL A 204 13.80 0.43 -0.60
CA VAL A 204 12.69 0.92 0.24
C VAL A 204 12.32 -0.16 1.23
N ILE A 205 12.16 0.20 2.50
CA ILE A 205 11.67 -0.69 3.55
C ILE A 205 10.28 -0.22 3.95
N LEU A 206 9.31 -1.12 3.85
CA LEU A 206 7.94 -0.91 4.27
C LEU A 206 7.68 -1.65 5.59
N SER A 207 6.90 -1.03 6.47
CA SER A 207 6.44 -1.61 7.73
C SER A 207 4.92 -1.66 7.76
N ALA A 208 4.35 -2.76 8.25
CA ALA A 208 2.91 -2.88 8.42
C ALA A 208 2.36 -1.74 9.28
N TYR A 209 1.24 -1.17 8.87
CA TYR A 209 0.51 -0.14 9.61
C TYR A 209 -0.55 -0.79 10.49
N ASP A 210 -0.39 -0.68 11.81
CA ASP A 210 -1.31 -1.30 12.77
C ASP A 210 -2.71 -0.66 12.75
N GLY A 211 -2.81 0.58 12.28
CA GLY A 211 -4.09 1.32 12.10
C GLY A 211 -4.82 1.03 10.80
N TYR A 212 -4.38 0.05 10.02
CA TYR A 212 -5.02 -0.28 8.74
C TYR A 212 -6.46 -0.74 8.95
N TRP A 213 -7.39 -0.20 8.18
CA TRP A 213 -8.83 -0.43 8.32
C TRP A 213 -9.30 -1.85 7.98
N GLN A 214 -8.49 -2.64 7.25
CA GLN A 214 -8.76 -4.05 7.01
C GLN A 214 -8.00 -4.91 8.02
N GLU A 215 -8.55 -6.09 8.33
CA GLU A 215 -7.88 -7.05 9.20
C GLU A 215 -6.63 -7.65 8.56
N TRP A 216 -5.54 -7.68 9.29
CA TRP A 216 -4.32 -8.35 8.90
C TRP A 216 -4.50 -9.88 8.96
N LYS A 217 -4.16 -10.56 7.88
CA LYS A 217 -4.09 -12.01 7.89
C LYS A 217 -2.86 -12.46 8.70
N GLU A 218 -2.97 -13.59 9.41
CA GLU A 218 -1.85 -14.17 10.17
C GLU A 218 -0.62 -14.44 9.27
N SER A 219 -0.84 -14.77 8.00
CA SER A 219 0.20 -15.02 7.00
C SER A 219 0.81 -13.74 6.38
N SER A 220 0.36 -12.55 6.76
CA SER A 220 0.84 -11.29 6.18
C SER A 220 2.23 -10.94 6.71
N TYR A 221 3.13 -10.54 5.81
CA TYR A 221 4.45 -10.02 6.18
C TYR A 221 4.32 -8.68 6.87
N LYS A 222 5.05 -8.47 7.97
CA LYS A 222 5.05 -7.21 8.71
C LYS A 222 6.13 -6.24 8.25
N THR A 223 7.11 -6.75 7.53
CA THR A 223 8.18 -5.94 6.92
C THR A 223 8.38 -6.40 5.48
N VAL A 224 8.48 -5.44 4.56
CA VAL A 224 8.80 -5.69 3.15
C VAL A 224 10.04 -4.87 2.80
N VAL A 225 11.04 -5.52 2.20
CA VAL A 225 12.26 -4.89 1.71
C VAL A 225 12.26 -4.98 0.18
N ILE A 226 12.11 -3.85 -0.49
CA ILE A 226 12.21 -3.73 -1.94
C ILE A 226 13.60 -3.22 -2.26
N LYS A 227 14.44 -4.06 -2.90
CA LYS A 227 15.85 -3.76 -3.11
C LYS A 227 16.30 -3.97 -4.53
N LYS A 228 17.18 -3.06 -5.00
CA LYS A 228 17.81 -3.14 -6.32
C LYS A 228 18.88 -4.22 -6.34
N HIS A 229 18.75 -5.13 -7.30
CA HIS A 229 19.76 -6.12 -7.65
C HIS A 229 19.84 -6.20 -9.18
N VAL A 230 20.78 -5.51 -9.78
CA VAL A 230 20.91 -5.37 -11.24
C VAL A 230 21.15 -6.72 -11.90
N GLU A 231 22.08 -7.53 -11.34
CA GLU A 231 22.46 -8.82 -11.90
C GLU A 231 21.38 -9.89 -11.70
N SER A 232 20.89 -10.47 -12.79
CA SER A 232 19.86 -11.52 -12.75
C SER A 232 20.32 -12.78 -12.01
N SER A 233 21.62 -13.10 -12.07
CA SER A 233 22.23 -14.19 -11.32
C SER A 233 22.13 -13.99 -9.80
N THR A 234 22.38 -12.78 -9.34
CA THR A 234 22.24 -12.41 -7.91
C THR A 234 20.78 -12.53 -7.47
N ARG A 235 19.82 -12.00 -8.27
CA ARG A 235 18.39 -12.15 -7.96
C ARG A 235 17.95 -13.59 -7.83
N ARG A 236 18.49 -14.47 -8.72
CA ARG A 236 18.19 -15.91 -8.67
C ARG A 236 18.75 -16.56 -7.41
N GLN A 237 19.98 -16.24 -7.02
CA GLN A 237 20.61 -16.78 -5.80
C GLN A 237 19.88 -16.40 -4.51
N LEU A 238 19.18 -15.27 -4.49
CA LEU A 238 18.39 -14.83 -3.32
C LEU A 238 17.08 -15.62 -3.15
N LEU A 239 16.69 -16.44 -4.14
CA LEU A 239 15.51 -17.31 -4.10
C LEU A 239 15.84 -18.75 -3.68
N GLU A 240 17.11 -19.12 -3.62
CA GLU A 240 17.64 -20.42 -3.19
C GLU A 240 17.99 -20.42 -1.70
#